data_8b1200691cd406d129bad8548215a958
#
_entry.id   8b1200691cd406d129bad8548215a958
#
_cell.length_a   1.000
_cell.length_b   1.000
_cell.length_c   1.000
_cell.angle_alpha   90.00
_cell.angle_beta   90.00
_cell.angle_gamma   90.00
#
_symmetry.space_group_name_H-M   'P 1'
#
loop_
_entity.id
_entity.type
_entity.pdbx_description
1 polymer ?
#
loop_
_entity_poly.entity_id
_entity_poly.type
_entity_poly.pdbx_seq_one_letter_code
_entity_poly.pdbx_strand_id
1 'polypeptide(L)'
;MDAGPRINAETMRIKTLICMLVLIFCGASVYAVRWYRGFYHHVTHEELSHEVKHSTFQVTVRSGEPLDLQVYQQEHATNQPLVLFTSGDGGWSPFCADIAAHIAATGITVVGIDVKSYLVNFASPQKPIDAEDLTRDYDTIGKLSLAQHGIDVNAPVVLVGWSLGADYSVIVASEPGFSVPVSRIVAISLPLYGERAWRPTDSIIYFTHGIPNEKVFDVRLYLKKLNEVPIVFLNAINDTNAPFREAQSLYEVTQGAKRLYAVKASGHHFEGGEKEFYADLDQSL
;
A
#
# COMPACT_ATOMS: atom_id res chain seq x y z
N MET A 1 14.61 -30.08 -63.67
CA MET A 1 15.01 -28.80 -63.04
C MET A 1 13.79 -28.30 -62.27
N ASP A 2 13.80 -28.53 -60.99
CA ASP A 2 12.66 -28.23 -60.12
C ASP A 2 12.85 -26.79 -59.60
N ALA A 3 11.91 -25.90 -59.93
CA ALA A 3 11.97 -24.54 -59.47
C ALA A 3 11.42 -24.47 -58.04
N GLY A 4 12.30 -24.33 -57.08
CA GLY A 4 11.92 -24.21 -55.68
C GLY A 4 10.90 -23.08 -55.42
N PRO A 5 10.15 -23.15 -54.32
CA PRO A 5 9.03 -22.26 -54.05
C PRO A 5 9.50 -20.80 -53.96
N ARG A 6 9.03 -19.93 -54.91
CA ARG A 6 9.24 -18.47 -54.83
C ARG A 6 8.40 -17.92 -53.69
N ILE A 7 9.09 -17.49 -52.64
CA ILE A 7 8.44 -16.76 -51.53
C ILE A 7 7.89 -15.45 -52.10
N ASN A 8 6.58 -15.25 -51.99
CA ASN A 8 5.91 -14.05 -52.49
C ASN A 8 6.39 -12.82 -51.68
N ALA A 9 6.69 -11.71 -52.38
CA ALA A 9 7.17 -10.46 -51.76
C ALA A 9 6.24 -9.94 -50.66
N GLU A 10 4.97 -10.21 -50.78
CA GLU A 10 3.95 -9.85 -49.76
C GLU A 10 4.10 -10.66 -48.47
N THR A 11 4.34 -11.97 -48.59
CA THR A 11 4.63 -12.86 -47.44
C THR A 11 5.92 -12.45 -46.73
N MET A 12 6.91 -11.97 -47.47
CA MET A 12 8.17 -11.48 -46.90
C MET A 12 7.98 -10.16 -46.15
N ARG A 13 7.16 -9.24 -46.69
CA ARG A 13 6.81 -7.98 -46.01
C ARG A 13 6.04 -8.21 -44.69
N ILE A 14 5.07 -9.15 -44.72
CA ILE A 14 4.30 -9.51 -43.50
C ILE A 14 5.23 -10.11 -42.43
N LYS A 15 6.12 -11.03 -42.80
CA LYS A 15 7.09 -11.62 -41.88
C LYS A 15 8.03 -10.57 -41.27
N THR A 16 8.52 -9.63 -42.11
CA THR A 16 9.36 -8.53 -41.64
C THR A 16 8.62 -7.61 -40.68
N LEU A 17 7.36 -7.29 -40.95
CA LEU A 17 6.52 -6.48 -40.08
C LEU A 17 6.27 -7.18 -38.72
N ILE A 18 5.97 -8.48 -38.75
CA ILE A 18 5.80 -9.28 -37.52
C ILE A 18 7.09 -9.32 -36.71
N CYS A 19 8.25 -9.54 -37.33
CA CYS A 19 9.54 -9.51 -36.65
C CYS A 19 9.83 -8.14 -36.04
N MET A 20 9.54 -7.04 -36.74
CA MET A 20 9.68 -5.69 -36.18
C MET A 20 8.76 -5.46 -34.99
N LEU A 21 7.50 -5.87 -35.05
CA LEU A 21 6.55 -5.75 -33.94
C LEU A 21 6.99 -6.57 -32.73
N VAL A 22 7.50 -7.78 -32.93
CA VAL A 22 8.04 -8.62 -31.85
C VAL A 22 9.28 -7.98 -31.22
N LEU A 23 10.19 -7.41 -32.03
CA LEU A 23 11.37 -6.72 -31.53
C LEU A 23 11.02 -5.45 -30.73
N ILE A 24 10.01 -4.68 -31.21
CA ILE A 24 9.50 -3.50 -30.50
C ILE A 24 8.87 -3.93 -29.16
N PHE A 25 8.06 -4.99 -29.17
CA PHE A 25 7.42 -5.51 -27.97
C PHE A 25 8.44 -6.06 -26.97
N CYS A 26 9.43 -6.81 -27.42
CA CYS A 26 10.52 -7.30 -26.58
C CYS A 26 11.38 -6.14 -26.04
N GLY A 27 11.69 -5.14 -26.86
CA GLY A 27 12.42 -3.94 -26.44
C GLY A 27 11.65 -3.13 -25.41
N ALA A 28 10.36 -2.93 -25.61
CA ALA A 28 9.47 -2.26 -24.66
C ALA A 28 9.35 -3.04 -23.35
N SER A 29 9.26 -4.37 -23.41
CA SER A 29 9.22 -5.23 -22.22
C SER A 29 10.53 -5.19 -21.42
N VAL A 30 11.69 -5.23 -22.11
CA VAL A 30 13.01 -5.09 -21.47
C VAL A 30 13.18 -3.70 -20.86
N TYR A 31 12.72 -2.66 -21.57
CA TYR A 31 12.75 -1.29 -21.07
C TYR A 31 11.83 -1.12 -19.85
N ALA A 32 10.61 -1.67 -19.89
CA ALA A 32 9.66 -1.65 -18.78
C ALA A 32 10.20 -2.42 -17.56
N VAL A 33 10.81 -3.60 -17.77
CA VAL A 33 11.45 -4.36 -16.67
C VAL A 33 12.67 -3.63 -16.12
N ARG A 34 13.46 -2.98 -16.98
CA ARG A 34 14.64 -2.23 -16.55
C ARG A 34 14.24 -0.92 -15.85
N TRP A 35 13.19 -0.25 -16.35
CA TRP A 35 12.56 0.91 -15.72
C TRP A 35 11.95 0.51 -14.38
N TYR A 36 11.16 -0.58 -14.33
CA TYR A 36 10.60 -1.15 -13.11
C TYR A 36 11.68 -1.52 -12.10
N ARG A 37 12.77 -2.18 -12.53
CA ARG A 37 13.90 -2.48 -11.65
C ARG A 37 14.66 -1.24 -11.19
N GLY A 38 14.87 -0.25 -12.05
CA GLY A 38 15.49 1.02 -11.70
C GLY A 38 14.64 1.86 -10.76
N PHE A 39 13.32 1.79 -10.91
CA PHE A 39 12.35 2.48 -10.08
C PHE A 39 12.29 1.92 -8.63
N TYR A 40 12.57 0.62 -8.46
CA TYR A 40 12.57 -0.06 -7.16
C TYR A 40 13.98 -0.23 -6.53
N HIS A 41 15.03 0.35 -7.13
CA HIS A 41 16.41 0.16 -6.67
C HIS A 41 16.96 1.33 -5.87
N HIS A 42 16.16 2.15 -5.23
CA HIS A 42 16.66 3.38 -4.58
C HIS A 42 16.66 3.41 -3.06
N VAL A 43 16.44 2.31 -2.39
CA VAL A 43 16.99 2.14 -1.03
C VAL A 43 17.56 0.73 -0.97
N THR A 44 18.86 0.60 -1.09
CA THR A 44 19.51 -0.69 -0.93
C THR A 44 19.35 -1.13 0.51
N HIS A 45 18.82 -2.34 0.70
CA HIS A 45 18.78 -3.05 1.99
C HIS A 45 20.13 -3.12 2.72
N GLU A 46 21.21 -2.63 2.10
CA GLU A 46 22.56 -2.66 2.65
C GLU A 46 22.84 -1.61 3.73
N GLU A 47 22.00 -0.55 3.84
CA GLU A 47 22.16 0.45 4.91
C GLU A 47 21.16 0.30 6.06
N LEU A 48 20.06 -0.44 5.88
CA LEU A 48 19.15 -0.79 6.97
C LEU A 48 19.83 -1.91 7.76
N SER A 49 20.27 -1.56 8.94
CA SER A 49 21.08 -2.35 9.86
C SER A 49 20.81 -3.86 9.79
N HIS A 50 21.84 -4.68 9.87
CA HIS A 50 21.81 -6.16 10.01
C HIS A 50 20.94 -6.67 11.19
N GLU A 51 20.22 -5.81 11.87
CA GLU A 51 19.43 -6.06 13.07
C GLU A 51 17.93 -6.26 12.83
N VAL A 52 17.38 -5.83 11.67
CA VAL A 52 15.96 -6.02 11.37
C VAL A 52 15.71 -7.38 10.75
N LYS A 53 14.93 -8.21 11.45
CA LYS A 53 14.48 -9.53 10.96
C LYS A 53 13.14 -9.40 10.27
N HIS A 54 13.01 -10.06 9.12
CA HIS A 54 11.74 -10.23 8.42
C HIS A 54 11.26 -11.68 8.56
N SER A 55 9.98 -11.85 8.87
CA SER A 55 9.28 -13.14 8.92
C SER A 55 7.83 -12.97 8.52
N THR A 56 7.10 -14.06 8.42
CA THR A 56 5.65 -14.05 8.16
C THR A 56 4.93 -14.92 9.20
N PHE A 57 3.68 -14.57 9.51
CA PHE A 57 2.78 -15.47 10.22
C PHE A 57 1.38 -15.41 9.60
N GLN A 58 0.60 -16.49 9.77
CA GLN A 58 -0.72 -16.62 9.17
C GLN A 58 -1.82 -16.31 10.18
N VAL A 59 -2.83 -15.59 9.72
CA VAL A 59 -4.06 -15.33 10.48
C VAL A 59 -5.28 -15.75 9.66
N THR A 60 -6.32 -16.23 10.32
CA THR A 60 -7.62 -16.48 9.71
C THR A 60 -8.62 -15.50 10.30
N VAL A 61 -9.16 -14.59 9.49
CA VAL A 61 -10.07 -13.51 9.94
C VAL A 61 -11.53 -13.85 9.74
N ARG A 62 -11.85 -14.63 8.72
CA ARG A 62 -13.18 -15.15 8.41
C ARG A 62 -13.08 -16.61 7.99
N SER A 63 -14.21 -17.26 7.71
CA SER A 63 -14.21 -18.57 7.04
C SER A 63 -13.64 -18.43 5.63
N GLY A 64 -12.33 -18.59 5.45
CA GLY A 64 -11.64 -18.40 4.17
C GLY A 64 -10.19 -18.81 4.26
N GLU A 65 -9.45 -18.49 3.22
CA GLU A 65 -8.02 -18.73 3.16
C GLU A 65 -7.27 -17.93 4.23
N PRO A 66 -6.20 -18.48 4.82
CA PRO A 66 -5.37 -17.74 5.74
C PRO A 66 -4.70 -16.57 5.02
N LEU A 67 -4.52 -15.46 5.73
CA LEU A 67 -3.82 -14.28 5.29
C LEU A 67 -2.40 -14.28 5.87
N ASP A 68 -1.38 -14.17 5.00
CA ASP A 68 0.01 -14.02 5.42
C ASP A 68 0.28 -12.57 5.81
N LEU A 69 0.69 -12.35 7.06
CA LEU A 69 1.12 -11.05 7.55
C LEU A 69 2.64 -10.96 7.52
N GLN A 70 3.17 -9.80 7.12
CA GLN A 70 4.60 -9.52 7.05
C GLN A 70 5.08 -8.95 8.39
N VAL A 71 6.11 -9.51 9.00
CA VAL A 71 6.63 -9.03 10.29
C VAL A 71 8.04 -8.52 10.14
N TYR A 72 8.25 -7.27 10.56
CA TYR A 72 9.56 -6.64 10.65
C TYR A 72 9.82 -6.24 12.10
N GLN A 73 10.91 -6.69 12.68
CA GLN A 73 11.27 -6.38 14.05
C GLN A 73 12.78 -6.47 14.28
N GLN A 74 13.29 -5.72 15.23
CA GLN A 74 14.65 -5.92 15.74
C GLN A 74 14.72 -7.15 16.65
N GLU A 75 15.92 -7.74 16.78
CA GLU A 75 16.16 -8.89 17.64
C GLU A 75 15.82 -8.63 19.12
N HIS A 76 15.97 -7.39 19.55
CA HIS A 76 15.72 -6.91 20.90
C HIS A 76 14.66 -5.81 20.96
N ALA A 77 13.59 -5.94 20.14
CA ALA A 77 12.48 -5.00 20.17
C ALA A 77 11.94 -4.89 21.61
N THR A 78 11.93 -3.68 22.14
CA THR A 78 11.33 -3.38 23.47
C THR A 78 9.81 -3.29 23.32
N ASN A 79 9.06 -3.24 24.44
CA ASN A 79 7.59 -3.07 24.47
C ASN A 79 7.15 -1.71 23.91
N GLN A 80 7.49 -1.42 22.67
CA GLN A 80 7.07 -0.25 21.90
C GLN A 80 5.65 -0.49 21.35
N PRO A 81 4.87 0.54 21.00
CA PRO A 81 3.59 0.33 20.35
C PRO A 81 3.79 -0.46 19.06
N LEU A 82 2.87 -1.41 18.80
CA LEU A 82 2.89 -2.17 17.56
C LEU A 82 2.37 -1.28 16.43
N VAL A 83 3.02 -1.35 15.25
CA VAL A 83 2.54 -0.74 14.01
C VAL A 83 1.80 -1.80 13.19
N LEU A 84 0.55 -1.52 12.83
CA LEU A 84 -0.16 -2.24 11.76
C LEU A 84 0.00 -1.42 10.48
N PHE A 85 0.78 -1.95 9.52
CA PHE A 85 1.07 -1.26 8.28
C PHE A 85 0.32 -1.92 7.10
N THR A 86 -0.57 -1.17 6.47
CA THR A 86 -1.38 -1.64 5.34
C THR A 86 -0.81 -1.12 4.03
N SER A 87 -0.56 -2.03 3.08
CA SER A 87 -0.03 -1.72 1.74
C SER A 87 -1.03 -0.99 0.85
N GLY A 88 -0.57 -0.50 -0.31
CA GLY A 88 -1.46 -0.06 -1.39
C GLY A 88 -2.13 -1.24 -2.13
N ASP A 89 -2.99 -0.92 -3.08
CA ASP A 89 -3.73 -1.84 -3.96
C ASP A 89 -2.85 -2.78 -4.80
N GLY A 90 -1.61 -2.37 -5.08
CA GLY A 90 -0.58 -3.20 -5.71
C GLY A 90 -0.11 -4.38 -4.86
N GLY A 91 -0.45 -4.40 -3.56
CA GLY A 91 -0.02 -5.38 -2.58
C GLY A 91 1.30 -5.03 -1.90
N TRP A 92 1.93 -6.02 -1.27
CA TRP A 92 3.17 -5.83 -0.52
C TRP A 92 4.36 -5.62 -1.46
N SER A 93 4.63 -4.36 -1.79
CA SER A 93 5.69 -3.94 -2.70
C SER A 93 7.03 -3.74 -1.98
N PRO A 94 8.16 -3.63 -2.72
CA PRO A 94 9.45 -3.22 -2.13
C PRO A 94 9.36 -1.90 -1.36
N PHE A 95 8.60 -0.92 -1.83
CA PHE A 95 8.37 0.34 -1.12
C PHE A 95 7.72 0.13 0.26
N CYS A 96 6.72 -0.78 0.36
CA CYS A 96 6.14 -1.15 1.65
C CYS A 96 7.16 -1.85 2.55
N ALA A 97 7.97 -2.75 1.99
CA ALA A 97 9.02 -3.45 2.72
C ALA A 97 10.07 -2.47 3.28
N ASP A 98 10.48 -1.46 2.49
CA ASP A 98 11.43 -0.44 2.91
C ASP A 98 10.87 0.44 4.05
N ILE A 99 9.61 0.87 3.96
CA ILE A 99 8.93 1.60 5.04
C ILE A 99 8.87 0.74 6.31
N ALA A 100 8.44 -0.52 6.19
CA ALA A 100 8.32 -1.42 7.34
C ALA A 100 9.68 -1.68 8.01
N ALA A 101 10.73 -1.89 7.21
CA ALA A 101 12.09 -2.09 7.71
C ALA A 101 12.63 -0.82 8.37
N HIS A 102 12.39 0.36 7.78
CA HIS A 102 12.76 1.65 8.37
C HIS A 102 12.11 1.86 9.74
N ILE A 103 10.80 1.65 9.84
CA ILE A 103 10.08 1.75 11.13
C ILE A 103 10.65 0.73 12.12
N ALA A 104 10.87 -0.51 11.69
CA ALA A 104 11.41 -1.55 12.57
C ALA A 104 12.82 -1.23 13.06
N ALA A 105 13.64 -0.53 12.28
CA ALA A 105 14.97 -0.07 12.69
C ALA A 105 14.95 0.93 13.87
N THR A 106 13.81 1.57 14.15
CA THR A 106 13.61 2.41 15.33
C THR A 106 13.28 1.61 16.61
N GLY A 107 13.17 0.28 16.50
CA GLY A 107 12.81 -0.61 17.62
C GLY A 107 11.30 -0.92 17.72
N ILE A 108 10.48 -0.44 16.77
CA ILE A 108 9.04 -0.67 16.74
C ILE A 108 8.74 -1.93 15.94
N THR A 109 7.95 -2.86 16.47
CA THR A 109 7.48 -4.03 15.69
C THR A 109 6.43 -3.60 14.67
N VAL A 110 6.64 -3.98 13.41
CA VAL A 110 5.72 -3.72 12.30
C VAL A 110 5.08 -5.01 11.84
N VAL A 111 3.77 -5.02 11.78
CA VAL A 111 2.97 -6.10 11.17
C VAL A 111 2.32 -5.56 9.90
N GLY A 112 2.75 -6.06 8.76
CA GLY A 112 2.32 -5.65 7.44
C GLY A 112 1.15 -6.46 6.92
N ILE A 113 0.17 -5.78 6.36
CA ILE A 113 -1.04 -6.33 5.76
C ILE A 113 -1.00 -6.07 4.26
N ASP A 114 -0.99 -7.14 3.45
CA ASP A 114 -1.09 -7.05 1.99
C ASP A 114 -2.56 -6.86 1.60
N VAL A 115 -2.94 -5.63 1.23
CA VAL A 115 -4.31 -5.28 0.84
C VAL A 115 -4.78 -6.06 -0.39
N LYS A 116 -3.90 -6.28 -1.38
CA LYS A 116 -4.27 -7.05 -2.57
C LYS A 116 -4.63 -8.48 -2.23
N SER A 117 -3.79 -9.16 -1.44
CA SER A 117 -4.07 -10.52 -0.97
C SER A 117 -5.34 -10.56 -0.13
N TYR A 118 -5.55 -9.56 0.74
CA TYR A 118 -6.77 -9.42 1.53
C TYR A 118 -8.01 -9.30 0.63
N LEU A 119 -8.02 -8.39 -0.34
CA LEU A 119 -9.16 -8.19 -1.24
C LEU A 119 -9.42 -9.40 -2.13
N VAL A 120 -8.38 -10.07 -2.64
CA VAL A 120 -8.53 -11.29 -3.44
C VAL A 120 -9.19 -12.41 -2.63
N ASN A 121 -8.88 -12.53 -1.33
CA ASN A 121 -9.41 -13.59 -0.48
C ASN A 121 -10.83 -13.29 0.02
N PHE A 122 -11.17 -12.03 0.29
CA PHE A 122 -12.37 -11.68 1.06
C PHE A 122 -13.38 -10.81 0.32
N ALA A 123 -13.05 -10.32 -0.87
CA ALA A 123 -13.93 -9.44 -1.65
C ALA A 123 -13.96 -9.84 -3.13
N SER A 124 -15.02 -9.41 -3.81
CA SER A 124 -15.13 -9.50 -5.27
C SER A 124 -15.97 -8.32 -5.78
N PRO A 125 -15.95 -8.02 -7.10
CA PRO A 125 -16.82 -6.99 -7.68
C PRO A 125 -18.31 -7.20 -7.39
N GLN A 126 -18.75 -8.47 -7.27
CA GLN A 126 -20.14 -8.82 -6.96
C GLN A 126 -20.44 -8.75 -5.45
N LYS A 127 -19.41 -8.97 -4.63
CA LYS A 127 -19.47 -8.89 -3.17
C LYS A 127 -18.31 -8.03 -2.66
N PRO A 128 -18.35 -6.70 -2.87
CA PRO A 128 -17.31 -5.81 -2.40
C PRO A 128 -17.28 -5.77 -0.87
N ILE A 129 -16.09 -5.57 -0.29
CA ILE A 129 -15.94 -5.42 1.16
C ILE A 129 -16.77 -4.22 1.66
N ASP A 130 -17.39 -4.34 2.82
CA ASP A 130 -17.97 -3.19 3.52
C ASP A 130 -17.12 -2.78 4.73
N ALA A 131 -17.43 -1.61 5.30
CA ALA A 131 -16.65 -1.06 6.38
C ALA A 131 -16.76 -1.91 7.67
N GLU A 132 -17.90 -2.54 7.92
CA GLU A 132 -18.10 -3.40 9.08
C GLU A 132 -17.24 -4.66 8.99
N ASP A 133 -17.26 -5.33 7.84
CA ASP A 133 -16.45 -6.52 7.59
C ASP A 133 -14.95 -6.20 7.66
N LEU A 134 -14.53 -5.11 6.99
CA LEU A 134 -13.14 -4.63 7.04
C LEU A 134 -12.68 -4.39 8.48
N THR A 135 -13.50 -3.67 9.25
CA THR A 135 -13.16 -3.31 10.63
C THR A 135 -13.06 -4.53 11.53
N ARG A 136 -13.97 -5.49 11.39
CA ARG A 136 -13.96 -6.76 12.16
C ARG A 136 -12.73 -7.60 11.85
N ASP A 137 -12.34 -7.67 10.58
CA ASP A 137 -11.15 -8.40 10.17
C ASP A 137 -9.88 -7.77 10.75
N TYR A 138 -9.78 -6.43 10.66
CA TYR A 138 -8.63 -5.70 11.23
C TYR A 138 -8.58 -5.77 12.75
N ASP A 139 -9.72 -5.78 13.43
CA ASP A 139 -9.77 -6.01 14.89
C ASP A 139 -9.18 -7.38 15.25
N THR A 140 -9.54 -8.41 14.49
CA THR A 140 -8.99 -9.75 14.64
C THR A 140 -7.48 -9.77 14.35
N ILE A 141 -7.03 -9.16 13.26
CA ILE A 141 -5.61 -9.05 12.89
C ILE A 141 -4.86 -8.34 14.01
N GLY A 142 -5.35 -7.20 14.50
CA GLY A 142 -4.71 -6.42 15.55
C GLY A 142 -4.54 -7.21 16.83
N LYS A 143 -5.59 -7.88 17.32
CA LYS A 143 -5.53 -8.72 18.52
C LYS A 143 -4.58 -9.89 18.40
N LEU A 144 -4.62 -10.60 17.27
CA LEU A 144 -3.72 -11.72 17.02
C LEU A 144 -2.26 -11.25 16.90
N SER A 145 -2.03 -10.09 16.28
CA SER A 145 -0.70 -9.50 16.16
C SER A 145 -0.11 -9.10 17.52
N LEU A 146 -0.90 -8.47 18.36
CA LEU A 146 -0.48 -8.14 19.73
C LEU A 146 -0.15 -9.41 20.53
N ALA A 147 -1.04 -10.40 20.50
CA ALA A 147 -0.86 -11.67 21.19
C ALA A 147 0.38 -12.44 20.68
N GLN A 148 0.61 -12.49 19.36
CA GLN A 148 1.76 -13.16 18.75
C GLN A 148 3.09 -12.59 19.22
N HIS A 149 3.14 -11.30 19.53
CA HIS A 149 4.35 -10.60 19.97
C HIS A 149 4.41 -10.44 21.49
N GLY A 150 3.50 -11.08 22.24
CA GLY A 150 3.46 -10.99 23.72
C GLY A 150 3.15 -9.59 24.24
N ILE A 151 2.51 -8.75 23.43
CA ILE A 151 2.07 -7.40 23.79
C ILE A 151 0.67 -7.48 24.38
N ASP A 152 0.37 -6.65 25.38
CA ASP A 152 -0.99 -6.58 25.94
C ASP A 152 -2.00 -6.26 24.83
N VAL A 153 -3.08 -7.02 24.77
CA VAL A 153 -4.15 -6.83 23.79
C VAL A 153 -4.87 -5.48 23.91
N ASN A 154 -4.70 -4.80 25.05
CA ASN A 154 -5.18 -3.44 25.27
C ASN A 154 -4.12 -2.37 25.00
N ALA A 155 -2.91 -2.76 24.58
CA ALA A 155 -1.88 -1.80 24.21
C ALA A 155 -2.30 -1.04 22.94
N PRO A 156 -2.04 0.28 22.88
CA PRO A 156 -2.37 1.04 21.70
C PRO A 156 -1.47 0.67 20.52
N VAL A 157 -2.08 0.61 19.33
CA VAL A 157 -1.37 0.43 18.07
C VAL A 157 -1.29 1.74 17.28
N VAL A 158 -0.31 1.85 16.39
CA VAL A 158 -0.26 2.87 15.35
C VAL A 158 -0.75 2.23 14.06
N LEU A 159 -1.73 2.84 13.41
CA LEU A 159 -2.15 2.44 12.07
C LEU A 159 -1.36 3.24 11.04
N VAL A 160 -0.56 2.56 10.25
CA VAL A 160 0.15 3.14 9.11
C VAL A 160 -0.47 2.58 7.83
N GLY A 161 -0.72 3.42 6.85
CA GLY A 161 -1.23 2.95 5.58
C GLY A 161 -0.66 3.75 4.42
N TRP A 162 -0.40 3.08 3.31
CA TRP A 162 0.01 3.72 2.07
C TRP A 162 -1.07 3.55 1.01
N SER A 163 -1.45 4.66 0.33
CA SER A 163 -2.46 4.65 -0.74
C SER A 163 -3.78 4.03 -0.24
N LEU A 164 -4.32 2.98 -0.86
CA LEU A 164 -5.51 2.27 -0.42
C LEU A 164 -5.41 1.80 1.05
N GLY A 165 -4.21 1.43 1.51
CA GLY A 165 -4.00 1.08 2.91
C GLY A 165 -4.19 2.25 3.87
N ALA A 166 -3.96 3.48 3.43
CA ALA A 166 -4.25 4.68 4.22
C ALA A 166 -5.76 4.88 4.38
N ASP A 167 -6.57 4.64 3.32
CA ASP A 167 -8.03 4.63 3.41
C ASP A 167 -8.51 3.60 4.44
N TYR A 168 -8.00 2.38 4.37
CA TYR A 168 -8.39 1.30 5.27
C TYR A 168 -8.04 1.62 6.71
N SER A 169 -6.87 2.22 6.95
CA SER A 169 -6.48 2.67 8.29
C SER A 169 -7.44 3.72 8.87
N VAL A 170 -7.89 4.67 8.02
CA VAL A 170 -8.87 5.69 8.41
C VAL A 170 -10.24 5.07 8.67
N ILE A 171 -10.73 4.19 7.78
CA ILE A 171 -12.03 3.53 7.93
C ILE A 171 -12.06 2.74 9.23
N VAL A 172 -11.07 1.87 9.43
CA VAL A 172 -10.96 1.01 10.60
C VAL A 172 -10.95 1.81 11.90
N ALA A 173 -10.12 2.85 11.98
CA ALA A 173 -10.04 3.69 13.17
C ALA A 173 -11.31 4.51 13.45
N SER A 174 -12.16 4.73 12.44
CA SER A 174 -13.37 5.53 12.56
C SER A 174 -14.62 4.72 12.90
N GLU A 175 -14.56 3.39 12.78
CA GLU A 175 -15.71 2.51 12.98
C GLU A 175 -15.67 1.84 14.36
N PRO A 176 -16.81 1.73 15.07
CA PRO A 176 -16.86 1.25 16.45
C PRO A 176 -16.50 -0.24 16.59
N GLY A 177 -16.42 -0.98 15.49
CA GLY A 177 -16.07 -2.41 15.48
C GLY A 177 -14.60 -2.71 15.73
N PHE A 178 -13.71 -1.71 15.65
CA PHE A 178 -12.31 -1.85 15.97
C PHE A 178 -12.08 -1.56 17.46
N SER A 179 -11.82 -2.59 18.22
CA SER A 179 -11.70 -2.48 19.69
C SER A 179 -10.27 -2.35 20.20
N VAL A 180 -9.27 -2.58 19.33
CA VAL A 180 -7.85 -2.35 19.66
C VAL A 180 -7.64 -0.83 19.76
N PRO A 181 -7.08 -0.32 20.88
CA PRO A 181 -6.84 1.11 21.00
C PRO A 181 -5.90 1.64 19.90
N VAL A 182 -6.25 2.76 19.29
CA VAL A 182 -5.41 3.41 18.27
C VAL A 182 -4.80 4.67 18.86
N SER A 183 -3.47 4.73 18.91
CA SER A 183 -2.75 5.93 19.38
C SER A 183 -2.71 7.02 18.33
N ARG A 184 -2.58 6.66 17.04
CA ARG A 184 -2.60 7.55 15.87
C ARG A 184 -2.72 6.81 14.57
N ILE A 185 -3.00 7.58 13.52
CA ILE A 185 -2.95 7.14 12.12
C ILE A 185 -1.85 7.89 11.39
N VAL A 186 -1.05 7.19 10.59
CA VAL A 186 -0.12 7.77 9.62
C VAL A 186 -0.59 7.40 8.22
N ALA A 187 -1.20 8.36 7.54
CA ALA A 187 -1.80 8.19 6.22
C ALA A 187 -0.85 8.69 5.14
N ILE A 188 -0.19 7.77 4.45
CA ILE A 188 0.79 8.05 3.40
C ILE A 188 0.08 8.06 2.05
N SER A 189 0.09 9.19 1.35
CA SER A 189 -0.57 9.38 0.04
C SER A 189 -2.04 8.93 0.05
N LEU A 190 -2.83 9.40 1.02
CA LEU A 190 -4.23 9.06 1.20
C LEU A 190 -5.06 9.56 0.00
N PRO A 191 -5.75 8.66 -0.77
CA PRO A 191 -6.63 9.06 -1.85
C PRO A 191 -8.02 9.48 -1.35
N LEU A 192 -8.83 10.10 -2.22
CA LEU A 192 -10.22 10.48 -1.90
C LEU A 192 -11.16 9.29 -1.78
N TYR A 193 -10.87 8.22 -2.51
CA TYR A 193 -11.73 7.06 -2.64
C TYR A 193 -10.94 5.77 -2.51
N GLY A 194 -11.42 4.87 -1.66
CA GLY A 194 -10.87 3.54 -1.45
C GLY A 194 -11.64 2.46 -2.21
N GLU A 195 -10.92 1.58 -2.87
CA GLU A 195 -11.51 0.42 -3.54
C GLU A 195 -12.06 -0.59 -2.53
N ARG A 196 -13.11 -1.31 -2.94
CA ARG A 196 -13.81 -2.29 -2.11
C ARG A 196 -13.68 -3.71 -2.63
N ALA A 197 -13.02 -3.90 -3.77
CA ALA A 197 -12.69 -5.19 -4.36
C ALA A 197 -11.50 -5.01 -5.30
N TRP A 198 -10.65 -6.01 -5.42
CA TRP A 198 -9.55 -5.99 -6.36
C TRP A 198 -9.95 -6.61 -7.70
N ARG A 199 -9.49 -6.02 -8.80
CA ARG A 199 -9.68 -6.51 -10.16
C ARG A 199 -8.39 -6.36 -10.99
N PRO A 200 -8.12 -7.29 -11.91
CA PRO A 200 -6.96 -7.17 -12.81
C PRO A 200 -6.96 -5.89 -13.66
N THR A 201 -8.15 -5.32 -13.94
CA THR A 201 -8.33 -4.09 -14.73
C THR A 201 -7.99 -2.82 -13.97
N ASP A 202 -7.88 -2.87 -12.65
CA ASP A 202 -7.62 -1.70 -11.80
C ASP A 202 -6.25 -1.10 -12.10
N SER A 203 -5.25 -1.94 -12.41
CA SER A 203 -3.95 -1.48 -12.90
C SER A 203 -4.03 -0.58 -14.16
N ILE A 204 -5.07 -0.74 -14.99
CA ILE A 204 -5.27 0.08 -16.20
C ILE A 204 -5.95 1.41 -15.82
N ILE A 205 -6.83 1.41 -14.84
CA ILE A 205 -7.55 2.60 -14.37
C ILE A 205 -6.58 3.63 -13.81
N TYR A 206 -5.53 3.20 -13.11
CA TYR A 206 -4.47 4.08 -12.64
C TYR A 206 -3.76 4.83 -13.75
N PHE A 207 -3.56 4.22 -14.92
CA PHE A 207 -2.99 4.90 -16.09
C PHE A 207 -3.95 5.93 -16.71
N THR A 208 -5.25 5.75 -16.54
CA THR A 208 -6.26 6.63 -17.16
C THR A 208 -6.78 7.72 -16.22
N HIS A 209 -6.37 7.74 -14.96
CA HIS A 209 -6.81 8.68 -13.91
C HIS A 209 -8.35 8.74 -13.77
N GLY A 210 -9.03 7.63 -14.08
CA GLY A 210 -10.47 7.51 -13.98
C GLY A 210 -10.92 7.04 -12.60
N ILE A 211 -12.06 7.55 -12.12
CA ILE A 211 -12.75 6.97 -10.97
C ILE A 211 -13.43 5.68 -11.46
N PRO A 212 -13.20 4.54 -10.79
CA PRO A 212 -13.87 3.31 -11.15
C PRO A 212 -15.40 3.48 -11.11
N ASN A 213 -16.09 2.98 -12.13
CA ASN A 213 -17.56 2.94 -12.12
C ASN A 213 -18.06 1.81 -11.22
N GLU A 214 -17.74 1.90 -9.93
CA GLU A 214 -18.05 0.91 -8.92
C GLU A 214 -18.30 1.53 -7.56
N LYS A 215 -18.70 0.70 -6.59
CA LYS A 215 -18.82 1.12 -5.20
C LYS A 215 -17.43 1.30 -4.59
N VAL A 216 -17.15 2.51 -4.14
CA VAL A 216 -15.90 2.87 -3.43
C VAL A 216 -16.24 3.34 -2.02
N PHE A 217 -15.25 3.39 -1.15
CA PHE A 217 -15.31 4.14 0.09
C PHE A 217 -15.05 5.63 -0.20
N ASP A 218 -15.89 6.52 0.29
CA ASP A 218 -15.59 7.96 0.34
C ASP A 218 -14.91 8.25 1.68
N VAL A 219 -13.60 8.41 1.69
CA VAL A 219 -12.82 8.55 2.92
C VAL A 219 -13.21 9.78 3.74
N ARG A 220 -13.77 10.82 3.10
CA ARG A 220 -14.26 12.03 3.80
C ARG A 220 -15.33 11.73 4.84
N LEU A 221 -16.14 10.69 4.61
CA LEU A 221 -17.19 10.29 5.55
C LEU A 221 -16.61 9.70 6.83
N TYR A 222 -15.46 9.05 6.73
CA TYR A 222 -14.76 8.42 7.85
C TYR A 222 -13.86 9.41 8.58
N LEU A 223 -13.17 10.29 7.88
CA LEU A 223 -12.35 11.36 8.47
C LEU A 223 -13.17 12.28 9.39
N LYS A 224 -14.43 12.53 9.06
CA LYS A 224 -15.35 13.31 9.92
C LYS A 224 -15.70 12.61 11.23
N LYS A 225 -15.48 11.31 11.36
CA LYS A 225 -15.72 10.54 12.57
C LYS A 225 -14.49 10.42 13.48
N LEU A 226 -13.29 10.79 12.97
CA LEU A 226 -12.04 10.74 13.72
C LEU A 226 -11.93 11.94 14.69
N ASN A 227 -12.66 11.90 15.80
CA ASN A 227 -12.65 12.99 16.77
C ASN A 227 -11.51 12.88 17.79
N GLU A 228 -11.12 11.67 18.17
CA GLU A 228 -10.19 11.40 19.27
C GLU A 228 -8.86 10.82 18.81
N VAL A 229 -8.81 10.20 17.62
CA VAL A 229 -7.58 9.60 17.07
C VAL A 229 -6.81 10.62 16.25
N PRO A 230 -5.58 10.98 16.65
CA PRO A 230 -4.73 11.86 15.87
C PRO A 230 -4.39 11.26 14.52
N ILE A 231 -4.37 12.08 13.47
CA ILE A 231 -3.97 11.65 12.12
C ILE A 231 -2.87 12.54 11.54
N VAL A 232 -1.89 11.91 10.92
CA VAL A 232 -0.84 12.56 10.14
C VAL A 232 -1.00 12.18 8.67
N PHE A 233 -1.01 13.17 7.81
CA PHE A 233 -0.99 13.02 6.35
C PHE A 233 0.44 13.23 5.87
N LEU A 234 0.99 12.29 5.12
CA LEU A 234 2.26 12.42 4.41
C LEU A 234 1.99 12.34 2.90
N ASN A 235 2.20 13.43 2.18
CA ASN A 235 1.92 13.46 0.74
C ASN A 235 3.08 14.11 -0.02
N ALA A 236 3.46 13.52 -1.15
CA ALA A 236 4.36 14.16 -2.09
C ALA A 236 3.64 15.31 -2.83
N ILE A 237 4.31 16.44 -3.03
CA ILE A 237 3.71 17.62 -3.68
C ILE A 237 3.30 17.30 -5.12
N ASN A 238 4.07 16.46 -5.81
CA ASN A 238 3.83 16.11 -7.22
C ASN A 238 3.26 14.69 -7.40
N ASP A 239 2.60 14.16 -6.38
CA ASP A 239 1.88 12.90 -6.50
C ASP A 239 0.70 13.05 -7.48
N THR A 240 0.64 12.20 -8.50
CA THR A 240 -0.43 12.19 -9.51
C THR A 240 -1.56 11.22 -9.17
N ASN A 241 -1.30 10.23 -8.30
CA ASN A 241 -2.28 9.23 -7.90
C ASN A 241 -3.12 9.71 -6.71
N ALA A 242 -2.47 10.38 -5.75
CA ALA A 242 -3.11 11.07 -4.63
C ALA A 242 -2.69 12.56 -4.63
N PRO A 243 -3.25 13.39 -5.49
CA PRO A 243 -2.80 14.77 -5.70
C PRO A 243 -2.80 15.58 -4.40
N PHE A 244 -1.73 16.34 -4.16
CA PHE A 244 -1.56 17.11 -2.92
C PHE A 244 -2.74 18.01 -2.58
N ARG A 245 -3.40 18.62 -3.59
CA ARG A 245 -4.64 19.40 -3.41
C ARG A 245 -5.78 18.57 -2.78
N GLU A 246 -5.83 17.28 -3.07
CA GLU A 246 -6.82 16.37 -2.47
C GLU A 246 -6.47 16.08 -1.03
N ALA A 247 -5.18 15.83 -0.71
CA ALA A 247 -4.72 15.72 0.66
C ALA A 247 -5.05 16.98 1.49
N GLN A 248 -4.91 18.17 0.92
CA GLN A 248 -5.33 19.42 1.57
C GLN A 248 -6.84 19.44 1.86
N SER A 249 -7.67 19.03 0.90
CA SER A 249 -9.12 18.95 1.08
C SER A 249 -9.54 17.91 2.14
N LEU A 250 -8.84 16.77 2.19
CA LEU A 250 -9.03 15.75 3.22
C LEU A 250 -8.61 16.26 4.60
N TYR A 251 -7.48 16.96 4.67
CA TYR A 251 -7.04 17.61 5.90
C TYR A 251 -8.07 18.62 6.42
N GLU A 252 -8.69 19.41 5.55
CA GLU A 252 -9.69 20.41 5.95
C GLU A 252 -10.95 19.77 6.57
N VAL A 253 -11.44 18.67 6.00
CA VAL A 253 -12.66 18.00 6.49
C VAL A 253 -12.43 17.13 7.72
N THR A 254 -11.17 16.79 8.03
CA THR A 254 -10.80 15.97 9.18
C THR A 254 -11.08 16.71 10.48
N GLN A 255 -11.69 16.02 11.43
CA GLN A 255 -11.89 16.52 12.79
C GLN A 255 -10.72 16.10 13.72
N GLY A 256 -10.60 16.75 14.87
CA GLY A 256 -9.61 16.39 15.89
C GLY A 256 -8.16 16.80 15.57
N ALA A 257 -7.21 16.16 16.24
CA ALA A 257 -5.78 16.45 16.10
C ALA A 257 -5.25 15.93 14.76
N LYS A 258 -4.68 16.82 13.96
CA LYS A 258 -4.21 16.49 12.61
C LYS A 258 -2.96 17.26 12.21
N ARG A 259 -2.14 16.65 11.37
CA ARG A 259 -0.95 17.27 10.77
C ARG A 259 -0.85 16.88 9.30
N LEU A 260 -0.32 17.77 8.46
CA LEU A 260 -0.06 17.53 7.04
C LEU A 260 1.38 17.88 6.72
N TYR A 261 2.12 16.89 6.23
CA TYR A 261 3.45 17.06 5.66
C TYR A 261 3.37 17.10 4.14
N ALA A 262 4.03 18.07 3.55
CA ALA A 262 4.11 18.30 2.11
C ALA A 262 5.54 18.01 1.64
N VAL A 263 5.83 16.73 1.38
CA VAL A 263 7.17 16.28 1.00
C VAL A 263 7.52 16.75 -0.40
N LYS A 264 8.71 17.34 -0.57
CA LYS A 264 9.22 17.78 -1.88
C LYS A 264 9.72 16.60 -2.70
N ALA A 265 8.80 15.83 -3.21
CA ALA A 265 9.08 14.61 -3.97
C ALA A 265 8.23 14.53 -5.24
N SER A 266 8.64 13.67 -6.15
CA SER A 266 7.91 13.32 -7.37
C SER A 266 7.22 12.00 -7.18
N GLY A 267 5.92 11.92 -7.59
CA GLY A 267 5.20 10.66 -7.65
C GLY A 267 4.79 10.05 -6.32
N HIS A 268 4.17 8.89 -6.43
CA HIS A 268 3.45 8.20 -5.36
C HIS A 268 4.37 7.43 -4.39
N HIS A 269 5.65 7.29 -4.76
CA HIS A 269 6.68 6.61 -3.95
C HIS A 269 7.73 7.58 -3.41
N PHE A 270 7.45 8.88 -3.45
CA PHE A 270 8.30 9.96 -2.90
C PHE A 270 9.69 10.07 -3.54
N GLU A 271 9.81 9.78 -4.84
CA GLU A 271 11.07 9.83 -5.57
C GLU A 271 11.72 11.21 -5.48
N GLY A 272 13.00 11.22 -5.09
CA GLY A 272 13.80 12.44 -4.93
C GLY A 272 13.50 13.22 -3.64
N GLY A 273 12.61 12.73 -2.79
CA GLY A 273 12.27 13.30 -1.48
C GLY A 273 12.40 12.29 -0.34
N GLU A 274 13.08 11.17 -0.56
CA GLU A 274 13.12 10.03 0.37
C GLU A 274 13.61 10.44 1.77
N LYS A 275 14.64 11.28 1.81
CA LYS A 275 15.20 11.77 3.09
C LYS A 275 14.18 12.59 3.89
N GLU A 276 13.43 13.47 3.22
CA GLU A 276 12.39 14.30 3.85
C GLU A 276 11.23 13.40 4.29
N PHE A 277 10.81 12.48 3.43
CA PHE A 277 9.76 11.50 3.71
C PHE A 277 10.04 10.68 4.97
N TYR A 278 11.23 10.07 5.08
CA TYR A 278 11.57 9.27 6.26
C TYR A 278 11.71 10.11 7.53
N ALA A 279 12.25 11.33 7.42
CA ALA A 279 12.33 12.24 8.56
C ALA A 279 10.95 12.67 9.07
N ASP A 280 9.99 12.89 8.16
CA ASP A 280 8.61 13.21 8.52
C ASP A 280 7.86 11.98 9.04
N LEU A 281 8.14 10.79 8.50
CA LEU A 281 7.62 9.52 9.00
C LEU A 281 8.06 9.28 10.45
N ASP A 282 9.35 9.43 10.75
CA ASP A 282 9.89 9.27 12.12
C ASP A 282 9.24 10.23 13.12
N GLN A 283 8.93 11.47 12.71
CA GLN A 283 8.21 12.43 13.54
C GLN A 283 6.72 12.09 13.69
N SER A 284 6.22 11.18 12.86
CA SER A 284 4.80 10.80 12.80
C SER A 284 4.49 9.55 13.63
N LEU A 285 5.50 8.79 14.00
CA LEU A 285 5.41 7.59 14.85
C LEU A 285 5.51 7.94 16.33
#